data_32a7e2e511c3db2968cc6c8d96f5f096
#
_entry.id   32a7e2e511c3db2968cc6c8d96f5f096
#
_cell.length_a   1.000
_cell.length_b   1.000
_cell.length_c   1.000
_cell.angle_alpha   90.00
_cell.angle_beta   90.00
_cell.angle_gamma   90.00
#
_symmetry.space_group_name_H-M   'P 1'
#
loop_
_entity.id
_entity.type
_entity.pdbx_description
1 polymer ?
#
loop_
_entity_poly.entity_id
_entity_poly.type
_entity_poly.pdbx_seq_one_letter_code
_entity_poly.pdbx_strand_id
1 'polypeptide(L)'
;TDSGGFQVFSLGQASLSSRTSFGISIGGEKILNQVQNDTSRDQHGSNEQVRLVKITDDRVVFRSHIDGSLHEFTPEESIRIQKKLGADIILAFDECAAHPSTHKYTKEAMERTHRWAERCLEYHKKSPPTSRLRRGKQAIYGIIQGGIYKDLREESAKFISSLPFDGIAIGGVSVGESKRQMRDALDWVMPFLPEEKPRHLLGIGEIDDIFDSIEKGVDTFDCVIPTRMGRYGFVFVDPPEGNRKNKFMTDIKKTVYSEDKKPLSKECKCYVCQNFTRGYVHHLFRVQELLAYRLASYHNLYFINNLFRQIRDAILEGRFEKMEKEWI
;
A
#
# COMPACT_ATOMS: atom_id res chain seq x y z
N THR A 1 0.57 -5.79 -10.30
CA THR A 1 -0.81 -5.25 -10.28
C THR A 1 -1.51 -5.76 -9.04
N ASP A 2 -2.19 -4.89 -8.30
CA ASP A 2 -2.96 -5.22 -7.10
C ASP A 2 -4.14 -6.15 -7.42
N SER A 3 -4.52 -6.99 -6.45
CA SER A 3 -5.60 -7.96 -6.56
C SER A 3 -7.00 -7.33 -6.64
N GLY A 4 -7.16 -6.14 -6.09
CA GLY A 4 -8.45 -5.48 -5.86
C GLY A 4 -9.03 -5.68 -4.45
N GLY A 5 -8.40 -6.50 -3.58
CA GLY A 5 -8.89 -6.79 -2.24
C GLY A 5 -9.01 -5.55 -1.35
N PHE A 6 -8.00 -4.68 -1.35
CA PHE A 6 -8.03 -3.42 -0.61
C PHE A 6 -9.10 -2.45 -1.12
N GLN A 7 -9.34 -2.40 -2.44
CA GLN A 7 -10.39 -1.56 -3.04
C GLN A 7 -11.77 -2.02 -2.60
N VAL A 8 -12.01 -3.32 -2.49
CA VAL A 8 -13.24 -3.89 -1.93
C VAL A 8 -13.44 -3.45 -0.49
N PHE A 9 -12.40 -3.53 0.35
CA PHE A 9 -12.40 -3.03 1.72
C PHE A 9 -12.75 -1.53 1.77
N SER A 10 -12.06 -0.72 0.97
CA SER A 10 -12.26 0.74 0.92
C SER A 10 -13.67 1.13 0.49
N LEU A 11 -14.26 0.44 -0.50
CA LEU A 11 -15.66 0.66 -0.92
C LEU A 11 -16.66 0.23 0.14
N GLY A 12 -16.36 -0.83 0.91
CA GLY A 12 -17.20 -1.30 2.01
C GLY A 12 -17.27 -0.31 3.18
N GLN A 13 -16.26 0.54 3.35
CA GLN A 13 -16.22 1.61 4.37
C GLN A 13 -16.92 2.90 3.90
N ALA A 14 -17.11 3.09 2.59
CA ALA A 14 -17.76 4.28 2.06
C ALA A 14 -19.27 4.20 2.23
N SER A 15 -19.87 5.15 2.98
CA SER A 15 -21.31 5.38 2.95
C SER A 15 -21.67 6.35 1.83
N LEU A 16 -22.84 6.20 1.21
CA LEU A 16 -23.33 7.11 0.16
C LEU A 16 -23.51 8.56 0.63
N SER A 17 -23.48 8.82 1.94
CA SER A 17 -23.72 10.15 2.54
C SER A 17 -22.46 10.93 2.90
N SER A 18 -21.27 10.36 2.79
CA SER A 18 -20.02 11.06 3.17
C SER A 18 -19.16 11.40 1.97
N ARG A 19 -19.11 12.67 1.61
CA ARG A 19 -17.92 13.25 0.95
C ARG A 19 -16.77 13.20 1.94
N THR A 20 -16.24 12.00 2.21
CA THR A 20 -15.05 11.85 3.05
C THR A 20 -13.84 12.29 2.26
N SER A 21 -13.38 13.50 2.54
CA SER A 21 -11.97 13.84 2.38
C SER A 21 -11.18 12.85 3.24
N PHE A 22 -10.41 11.95 2.64
CA PHE A 22 -9.41 11.13 3.33
C PHE A 22 -8.34 12.07 3.91
N GLY A 23 -8.54 12.49 5.15
CA GLY A 23 -7.57 13.26 5.91
C GLY A 23 -6.49 12.35 6.45
N ILE A 24 -5.28 12.47 5.93
CA ILE A 24 -4.09 11.94 6.61
C ILE A 24 -3.86 12.84 7.82
N SER A 25 -3.93 12.27 9.03
CA SER A 25 -3.55 12.98 10.25
C SER A 25 -2.05 13.26 10.24
N ILE A 26 -1.69 14.50 9.90
CA ILE A 26 -0.38 15.06 10.21
C ILE A 26 -0.57 15.88 11.47
N GLY A 27 -0.32 15.25 12.62
CA GLY A 27 -0.44 15.88 13.95
C GLY A 27 -1.71 15.47 14.68
N GLY A 28 -1.48 14.73 15.74
CA GLY A 28 -2.27 14.30 16.89
C GLY A 28 -3.77 14.48 16.93
N GLU A 29 -4.43 13.38 17.17
CA GLU A 29 -5.62 13.18 18.04
C GLU A 29 -6.99 13.78 17.71
N LYS A 30 -7.25 14.53 16.64
CA LYS A 30 -8.59 15.17 16.50
C LYS A 30 -9.49 14.70 15.34
N ILE A 31 -9.07 13.80 14.47
CA ILE A 31 -9.88 13.41 13.30
C ILE A 31 -10.61 12.06 13.48
N LEU A 32 -10.17 11.21 14.40
CA LEU A 32 -10.86 9.94 14.69
C LEU A 32 -12.20 10.11 15.44
N ASN A 33 -12.43 11.23 16.13
CA ASN A 33 -13.64 11.45 16.92
C ASN A 33 -14.84 11.99 16.13
N GLN A 34 -14.70 12.38 14.87
CA GLN A 34 -15.85 12.84 14.08
C GLN A 34 -16.64 11.69 13.40
N VAL A 35 -16.01 10.54 13.19
CA VAL A 35 -16.70 9.37 12.59
C VAL A 35 -17.52 8.57 13.62
N GLN A 36 -17.22 8.72 14.92
CA GLN A 36 -17.94 8.00 16.01
C GLN A 36 -19.15 8.74 16.55
N ASN A 37 -19.36 10.01 16.27
CA ASN A 37 -20.45 10.80 16.86
C ASN A 37 -21.73 10.93 16.01
N ASP A 38 -21.79 10.33 14.82
CA ASP A 38 -22.98 10.38 13.97
C ASP A 38 -23.91 9.12 14.10
N THR A 39 -23.62 8.23 15.06
CA THR A 39 -24.46 7.03 15.30
C THR A 39 -25.50 7.18 16.39
N SER A 40 -25.77 8.40 16.89
CA SER A 40 -26.80 8.62 17.89
C SER A 40 -27.71 9.79 17.49
N ARG A 41 -28.67 9.53 16.61
CA ARG A 41 -30.02 10.11 16.48
C ARG A 41 -30.62 9.69 15.14
N ASP A 42 -31.48 8.67 15.19
CA ASP A 42 -32.83 8.80 14.66
C ASP A 42 -33.57 7.45 14.83
N GLN A 43 -34.47 7.43 15.78
CA GLN A 43 -35.56 6.47 15.82
C GLN A 43 -36.63 6.95 14.83
N HIS A 44 -37.02 6.07 13.92
CA HIS A 44 -38.14 6.08 12.96
C HIS A 44 -37.71 6.36 11.49
N GLY A 45 -37.72 5.28 10.76
CA GLY A 45 -37.63 5.26 9.29
C GLY A 45 -36.73 4.13 8.79
N SER A 46 -37.30 3.12 8.18
CA SER A 46 -36.62 2.01 7.52
C SER A 46 -35.74 2.52 6.37
N ASN A 47 -34.56 3.01 6.68
CA ASN A 47 -33.51 3.22 5.70
C ASN A 47 -32.58 1.99 5.73
N GLU A 48 -32.83 1.03 4.86
CA GLU A 48 -31.80 0.08 4.44
C GLU A 48 -30.64 0.90 3.90
N GLN A 49 -29.58 1.06 4.70
CA GLN A 49 -28.32 1.61 4.21
C GLN A 49 -27.88 0.72 3.06
N VAL A 50 -27.92 1.25 1.85
CA VAL A 50 -27.48 0.54 0.64
C VAL A 50 -26.00 0.24 0.82
N ARG A 51 -25.67 -0.97 1.25
CA ARG A 51 -24.28 -1.43 1.34
C ARG A 51 -23.69 -1.45 -0.06
N LEU A 52 -22.65 -0.69 -0.27
CA LEU A 52 -21.95 -0.61 -1.58
C LEU A 52 -21.23 -1.92 -1.94
N VAL A 53 -20.95 -2.77 -0.95
CA VAL A 53 -20.21 -4.02 -1.13
C VAL A 53 -20.87 -5.16 -0.37
N LYS A 54 -21.01 -6.32 -1.02
CA LYS A 54 -21.41 -7.59 -0.43
C LYS A 54 -20.36 -8.64 -0.74
N ILE A 55 -19.76 -9.24 0.29
CA ILE A 55 -18.77 -10.31 0.18
C ILE A 55 -19.48 -11.63 0.49
N THR A 56 -19.20 -12.63 -0.35
CA THR A 56 -19.66 -14.02 -0.18
C THR A 56 -18.46 -14.94 -0.28
N ASP A 57 -18.61 -16.23 -0.06
CA ASP A 57 -17.53 -17.19 -0.22
C ASP A 57 -17.01 -17.31 -1.68
N ASP A 58 -17.88 -17.01 -2.64
CA ASP A 58 -17.57 -17.18 -4.06
C ASP A 58 -17.06 -15.91 -4.73
N ARG A 59 -17.53 -14.73 -4.28
CA ARG A 59 -17.33 -13.47 -5.00
C ARG A 59 -17.58 -12.25 -4.13
N VAL A 60 -17.20 -11.11 -4.67
CA VAL A 60 -17.59 -9.79 -4.20
C VAL A 60 -18.55 -9.17 -5.20
N VAL A 61 -19.65 -8.60 -4.71
CA VAL A 61 -20.58 -7.79 -5.50
C VAL A 61 -20.51 -6.37 -4.98
N PHE A 62 -20.27 -5.41 -5.85
CA PHE A 62 -20.20 -4.00 -5.47
C PHE A 62 -20.88 -3.07 -6.47
N ARG A 63 -21.30 -1.91 -5.98
CA ARG A 63 -21.82 -0.84 -6.82
C ARG A 63 -20.74 0.20 -7.10
N SER A 64 -20.59 0.57 -8.38
CA SER A 64 -19.74 1.70 -8.77
C SER A 64 -20.24 2.98 -8.11
N HIS A 65 -19.32 3.72 -7.49
CA HIS A 65 -19.61 5.03 -6.91
C HIS A 65 -19.73 6.15 -7.97
N ILE A 66 -19.38 5.85 -9.22
CA ILE A 66 -19.42 6.79 -10.34
C ILE A 66 -20.79 6.81 -10.98
N ASP A 67 -21.32 5.64 -11.33
CA ASP A 67 -22.54 5.47 -12.13
C ASP A 67 -23.58 4.55 -11.50
N GLY A 68 -23.29 3.98 -10.32
CA GLY A 68 -24.19 3.05 -9.61
C GLY A 68 -24.31 1.65 -10.23
N SER A 69 -23.57 1.36 -11.30
CA SER A 69 -23.59 0.04 -11.95
C SER A 69 -23.14 -1.07 -10.99
N LEU A 70 -23.75 -2.26 -11.12
CA LEU A 70 -23.44 -3.42 -10.30
C LEU A 70 -22.34 -4.24 -10.98
N HIS A 71 -21.31 -4.59 -10.20
CA HIS A 71 -20.19 -5.38 -10.65
C HIS A 71 -20.02 -6.61 -9.77
N GLU A 72 -19.69 -7.73 -10.40
CA GLU A 72 -19.28 -8.97 -9.74
C GLU A 72 -17.77 -9.16 -9.93
N PHE A 73 -17.09 -9.52 -8.87
CA PHE A 73 -15.65 -9.71 -8.86
C PHE A 73 -15.33 -11.05 -8.19
N THR A 74 -14.84 -11.99 -8.98
CA THR A 74 -14.40 -13.31 -8.51
C THR A 74 -12.88 -13.40 -8.55
N PRO A 75 -12.27 -14.41 -7.90
CA PRO A 75 -10.84 -14.69 -8.05
C PRO A 75 -10.39 -14.83 -9.50
N GLU A 76 -11.19 -15.52 -10.34
CA GLU A 76 -10.90 -15.71 -11.75
C GLU A 76 -10.96 -14.39 -12.53
N GLU A 77 -11.95 -13.54 -12.21
CA GLU A 77 -12.09 -12.24 -12.86
C GLU A 77 -10.93 -11.31 -12.50
N SER A 78 -10.49 -11.30 -11.23
CA SER A 78 -9.30 -10.56 -10.78
C SER A 78 -8.07 -10.97 -11.61
N ILE A 79 -7.80 -12.25 -11.71
CA ILE A 79 -6.66 -12.76 -12.52
C ILE A 79 -6.82 -12.42 -14.00
N ARG A 80 -8.04 -12.54 -14.54
CA ARG A 80 -8.33 -12.19 -15.95
C ARG A 80 -8.01 -10.73 -16.25
N ILE A 81 -8.40 -9.82 -15.35
CA ILE A 81 -8.14 -8.38 -15.49
C ILE A 81 -6.64 -8.10 -15.40
N GLN A 82 -5.95 -8.63 -14.39
CA GLN A 82 -4.51 -8.44 -14.21
C GLN A 82 -3.72 -8.98 -15.41
N LYS A 83 -4.14 -10.11 -15.98
CA LYS A 83 -3.57 -10.64 -17.23
C LYS A 83 -3.78 -9.69 -18.40
N LYS A 84 -4.98 -9.11 -18.57
CA LYS A 84 -5.25 -8.13 -19.63
C LYS A 84 -4.45 -6.85 -19.50
N LEU A 85 -4.17 -6.40 -18.27
CA LEU A 85 -3.29 -5.27 -17.99
C LEU A 85 -1.84 -5.57 -18.38
N GLY A 86 -1.43 -6.84 -18.37
CA GLY A 86 -0.11 -7.27 -18.83
C GLY A 86 1.01 -6.97 -17.83
N ALA A 87 0.72 -7.00 -16.53
CA ALA A 87 1.73 -6.87 -15.49
C ALA A 87 2.64 -8.10 -15.43
N ASP A 88 3.92 -7.92 -15.13
CA ASP A 88 4.88 -9.02 -14.96
C ASP A 88 4.61 -9.83 -13.69
N ILE A 89 4.13 -9.15 -12.64
CA ILE A 89 3.75 -9.74 -11.35
C ILE A 89 2.30 -9.39 -11.06
N ILE A 90 1.51 -10.39 -10.68
CA ILE A 90 0.11 -10.26 -10.27
C ILE A 90 -0.10 -10.84 -8.89
N LEU A 91 -1.19 -10.43 -8.23
CA LEU A 91 -1.53 -10.89 -6.88
C LEU A 91 -2.80 -11.74 -6.90
N ALA A 92 -2.84 -12.79 -6.09
CA ALA A 92 -4.06 -13.53 -5.85
C ALA A 92 -5.13 -12.61 -5.23
N PHE A 93 -6.40 -12.85 -5.55
CA PHE A 93 -7.49 -12.09 -4.96
C PHE A 93 -7.68 -12.47 -3.50
N ASP A 94 -7.81 -11.48 -2.62
CA ASP A 94 -7.87 -11.66 -1.17
C ASP A 94 -8.99 -10.82 -0.53
N GLU A 95 -9.34 -11.13 0.69
CA GLU A 95 -10.16 -10.27 1.54
C GLU A 95 -9.29 -9.65 2.64
N CYS A 96 -9.07 -8.35 2.51
CA CYS A 96 -8.41 -7.56 3.53
C CYS A 96 -9.42 -7.20 4.63
N ALA A 97 -9.32 -7.83 5.80
CA ALA A 97 -10.18 -7.50 6.95
C ALA A 97 -9.89 -6.09 7.46
N ALA A 98 -10.95 -5.35 7.84
CA ALA A 98 -10.83 -4.04 8.45
C ALA A 98 -10.08 -4.10 9.79
N HIS A 99 -9.44 -3.00 10.19
CA HIS A 99 -8.93 -2.86 11.56
C HIS A 99 -9.70 -1.72 12.28
N PRO A 100 -10.24 -1.96 13.49
CA PRO A 100 -10.25 -3.23 14.22
C PRO A 100 -11.32 -4.21 13.69
N SER A 101 -11.01 -5.51 13.73
CA SER A 101 -11.97 -6.59 13.47
C SER A 101 -11.88 -7.67 14.55
N THR A 102 -12.96 -8.42 14.76
CA THR A 102 -12.95 -9.54 15.71
C THR A 102 -12.09 -10.69 15.17
N HIS A 103 -11.51 -11.49 16.07
CA HIS A 103 -10.78 -12.70 15.70
C HIS A 103 -11.60 -13.63 14.80
N LYS A 104 -12.89 -13.83 15.15
CA LYS A 104 -13.82 -14.67 14.38
C LYS A 104 -13.94 -14.19 12.92
N TYR A 105 -14.25 -12.91 12.71
CA TYR A 105 -14.40 -12.37 11.36
C TYR A 105 -13.08 -12.40 10.58
N THR A 106 -11.96 -12.07 11.26
CA THR A 106 -10.63 -12.12 10.64
C THR A 106 -10.29 -13.54 10.19
N LYS A 107 -10.68 -14.56 10.97
CA LYS A 107 -10.50 -15.96 10.59
C LYS A 107 -11.35 -16.32 9.36
N GLU A 108 -12.63 -15.95 9.34
CA GLU A 108 -13.52 -16.19 8.19
C GLU A 108 -12.98 -15.53 6.91
N ALA A 109 -12.47 -14.29 7.00
CA ALA A 109 -11.85 -13.56 5.87
C ALA A 109 -10.55 -14.24 5.40
N MET A 110 -9.72 -14.69 6.33
CA MET A 110 -8.49 -15.43 6.03
C MET A 110 -8.79 -16.76 5.32
N GLU A 111 -9.72 -17.55 5.84
CA GLU A 111 -10.12 -18.82 5.23
C GLU A 111 -10.73 -18.61 3.83
N ARG A 112 -11.48 -17.53 3.63
CA ARG A 112 -11.98 -17.14 2.30
C ARG A 112 -10.83 -16.78 1.37
N THR A 113 -9.85 -16.00 1.84
CA THR A 113 -8.63 -15.69 1.09
C THR A 113 -7.89 -16.95 0.68
N HIS A 114 -7.79 -17.97 1.54
CA HIS A 114 -7.17 -19.24 1.21
C HIS A 114 -7.88 -19.98 0.06
N ARG A 115 -9.22 -20.08 0.13
CA ARG A 115 -10.02 -20.69 -0.96
C ARG A 115 -9.87 -19.92 -2.26
N TRP A 116 -9.85 -18.59 -2.20
CA TRP A 116 -9.66 -17.72 -3.37
C TRP A 116 -8.25 -17.84 -3.96
N ALA A 117 -7.23 -18.01 -3.12
CA ALA A 117 -5.85 -18.22 -3.54
C ALA A 117 -5.71 -19.49 -4.42
N GLU A 118 -6.33 -20.61 -4.02
CA GLU A 118 -6.36 -21.85 -4.80
C GLU A 118 -7.07 -21.64 -6.16
N ARG A 119 -8.22 -20.97 -6.17
CA ARG A 119 -8.96 -20.64 -7.41
C ARG A 119 -8.15 -19.74 -8.35
N CYS A 120 -7.46 -18.73 -7.80
CA CYS A 120 -6.55 -17.88 -8.58
C CYS A 120 -5.43 -18.67 -9.25
N LEU A 121 -4.79 -19.58 -8.52
CA LEU A 121 -3.74 -20.46 -9.05
C LEU A 121 -4.26 -21.38 -10.15
N GLU A 122 -5.41 -21.99 -9.93
CA GLU A 122 -6.02 -22.89 -10.90
C GLU A 122 -6.36 -22.14 -12.21
N TYR A 123 -7.00 -20.98 -12.11
CA TYR A 123 -7.33 -20.16 -13.27
C TYR A 123 -6.06 -19.65 -13.97
N HIS A 124 -5.05 -19.21 -13.20
CA HIS A 124 -3.79 -18.74 -13.77
C HIS A 124 -3.07 -19.81 -14.58
N LYS A 125 -3.04 -21.07 -14.09
CA LYS A 125 -2.46 -22.22 -14.80
C LYS A 125 -3.19 -22.59 -16.09
N LYS A 126 -4.52 -22.55 -16.07
CA LYS A 126 -5.37 -22.89 -17.23
C LYS A 126 -5.44 -21.80 -18.28
N SER A 127 -5.16 -20.56 -17.92
CA SER A 127 -5.28 -19.43 -18.83
C SER A 127 -4.03 -19.26 -19.70
N PRO A 128 -4.16 -18.93 -20.99
CA PRO A 128 -3.01 -18.71 -21.86
C PRO A 128 -2.14 -17.56 -21.36
N PRO A 129 -0.82 -17.59 -21.61
CA PRO A 129 0.07 -16.48 -21.29
C PRO A 129 -0.34 -15.22 -22.05
N THR A 130 -0.16 -14.06 -21.44
CA THR A 130 -0.42 -12.76 -22.09
C THR A 130 0.61 -12.50 -23.18
N SER A 131 0.18 -12.20 -24.38
CA SER A 131 1.05 -11.88 -25.53
C SER A 131 1.94 -10.63 -25.33
N ARG A 132 1.71 -9.86 -24.27
CA ARG A 132 2.44 -8.61 -23.94
C ARG A 132 3.68 -8.79 -23.06
N LEU A 133 3.90 -9.96 -22.50
CA LEU A 133 5.07 -10.22 -21.65
C LEU A 133 6.33 -10.35 -22.52
N ARG A 134 7.26 -9.44 -22.32
CA ARG A 134 8.57 -9.44 -23.03
C ARG A 134 9.48 -10.62 -22.65
N ARG A 135 9.23 -11.32 -21.53
CA ARG A 135 10.13 -12.31 -20.92
C ARG A 135 9.48 -13.62 -20.46
N GLY A 136 8.35 -14.04 -21.04
CA GLY A 136 7.81 -15.36 -20.74
C GLY A 136 6.64 -15.37 -19.76
N LYS A 137 6.71 -16.11 -18.66
CA LYS A 137 5.60 -16.39 -17.74
C LYS A 137 5.36 -15.23 -16.76
N GLN A 138 4.10 -14.81 -16.61
CA GLN A 138 3.67 -13.88 -15.56
C GLN A 138 3.75 -14.56 -14.19
N ALA A 139 4.40 -13.93 -13.23
CA ALA A 139 4.48 -14.39 -11.85
C ALA A 139 3.19 -14.09 -11.08
N ILE A 140 2.76 -15.02 -10.22
CA ILE A 140 1.62 -14.83 -9.33
C ILE A 140 2.07 -14.96 -7.88
N TYR A 141 1.70 -14.00 -7.03
CA TYR A 141 2.00 -14.02 -5.60
C TYR A 141 0.74 -14.34 -4.80
N GLY A 142 0.88 -15.20 -3.78
CA GLY A 142 -0.16 -15.44 -2.79
C GLY A 142 -0.12 -14.39 -1.69
N ILE A 143 -1.26 -14.10 -1.06
CA ILE A 143 -1.37 -13.06 -0.02
C ILE A 143 -1.67 -13.70 1.33
N ILE A 144 -0.83 -13.40 2.32
CA ILE A 144 -1.04 -13.77 3.72
C ILE A 144 -1.96 -12.74 4.37
N GLN A 145 -3.03 -13.22 5.04
CA GLN A 145 -3.94 -12.42 5.85
C GLN A 145 -3.89 -12.89 7.32
N GLY A 146 -4.74 -12.36 8.20
CA GLY A 146 -4.82 -12.76 9.62
C GLY A 146 -4.89 -11.57 10.59
N GLY A 147 -4.95 -10.33 10.08
CA GLY A 147 -5.06 -9.11 10.89
C GLY A 147 -3.93 -8.98 11.92
N ILE A 148 -4.27 -8.67 13.15
CA ILE A 148 -3.34 -8.54 14.29
C ILE A 148 -3.28 -9.80 15.17
N TYR A 149 -3.73 -10.96 14.67
CA TYR A 149 -3.81 -12.20 15.43
C TYR A 149 -2.70 -13.15 15.03
N LYS A 150 -1.82 -13.47 15.99
CA LYS A 150 -0.63 -14.29 15.75
C LYS A 150 -0.95 -15.66 15.17
N ASP A 151 -1.90 -16.36 15.79
CA ASP A 151 -2.34 -17.70 15.37
C ASP A 151 -2.83 -17.72 13.92
N LEU A 152 -3.64 -16.72 13.52
CA LEU A 152 -4.13 -16.60 12.15
C LEU A 152 -3.02 -16.25 11.16
N ARG A 153 -2.09 -15.37 11.54
CA ARG A 153 -0.93 -15.02 10.72
C ARG A 153 -0.04 -16.23 10.43
N GLU A 154 0.27 -17.02 11.47
CA GLU A 154 1.07 -18.23 11.32
C GLU A 154 0.35 -19.31 10.49
N GLU A 155 -0.96 -19.48 10.69
CA GLU A 155 -1.79 -20.40 9.90
C GLU A 155 -1.78 -19.98 8.42
N SER A 156 -2.03 -18.72 8.14
CA SER A 156 -2.05 -18.19 6.78
C SER A 156 -0.68 -18.26 6.11
N ALA A 157 0.41 -17.98 6.83
CA ALA A 157 1.76 -18.07 6.32
C ALA A 157 2.10 -19.51 5.89
N LYS A 158 1.79 -20.50 6.73
CA LYS A 158 2.00 -21.94 6.42
C LYS A 158 1.17 -22.37 5.21
N PHE A 159 -0.10 -21.98 5.16
CA PHE A 159 -0.99 -22.35 4.05
C PHE A 159 -0.52 -21.77 2.72
N ILE A 160 -0.31 -20.45 2.65
CA ILE A 160 0.09 -19.75 1.42
C ILE A 160 1.47 -20.20 0.96
N SER A 161 2.40 -20.44 1.88
CA SER A 161 3.75 -20.95 1.55
C SER A 161 3.73 -22.38 1.00
N SER A 162 2.73 -23.21 1.35
CA SER A 162 2.57 -24.57 0.81
C SER A 162 2.08 -24.59 -0.63
N LEU A 163 1.51 -23.48 -1.12
CA LEU A 163 0.99 -23.39 -2.48
C LEU A 163 2.09 -22.97 -3.48
N PRO A 164 1.98 -23.38 -4.76
CA PRO A 164 3.01 -23.13 -5.76
C PRO A 164 2.95 -21.69 -6.34
N PHE A 165 2.91 -20.69 -5.47
CA PHE A 165 3.07 -19.28 -5.84
C PHE A 165 4.52 -18.97 -6.19
N ASP A 166 4.74 -18.02 -7.12
CA ASP A 166 6.07 -17.56 -7.52
C ASP A 166 6.68 -16.60 -6.47
N GLY A 167 5.87 -16.01 -5.59
CA GLY A 167 6.26 -15.14 -4.47
C GLY A 167 5.15 -15.04 -3.44
N ILE A 168 5.43 -14.39 -2.32
CA ILE A 168 4.49 -14.27 -1.20
C ILE A 168 4.33 -12.80 -0.82
N ALA A 169 3.09 -12.33 -0.74
CA ALA A 169 2.75 -11.01 -0.27
C ALA A 169 2.16 -11.05 1.16
N ILE A 170 2.48 -10.06 1.97
CA ILE A 170 1.97 -9.88 3.33
C ILE A 170 0.97 -8.74 3.28
N GLY A 171 -0.31 -9.06 3.42
CA GLY A 171 -1.41 -8.12 3.39
C GLY A 171 -1.99 -7.82 4.78
N GLY A 172 -2.95 -6.87 4.86
CA GLY A 172 -3.68 -6.53 6.08
C GLY A 172 -2.80 -5.96 7.20
N VAL A 173 -1.75 -5.22 6.86
CA VAL A 173 -0.79 -4.57 7.78
C VAL A 173 -0.61 -3.07 7.47
N SER A 174 -1.58 -2.46 6.79
CA SER A 174 -1.63 -1.02 6.47
C SER A 174 -3.07 -0.51 6.46
N VAL A 175 -3.89 -1.00 7.39
CA VAL A 175 -5.34 -0.75 7.45
C VAL A 175 -5.77 -0.02 8.72
N GLY A 176 -4.82 0.53 9.50
CA GLY A 176 -5.09 1.32 10.72
C GLY A 176 -4.46 0.78 11.99
N GLU A 177 -3.77 -0.34 11.94
CA GLU A 177 -2.97 -0.86 13.04
C GLU A 177 -1.75 0.03 13.33
N SER A 178 -1.17 -0.14 14.52
CA SER A 178 0.05 0.56 14.90
C SER A 178 1.29 -0.04 14.21
N LYS A 179 2.35 0.77 14.06
CA LYS A 179 3.66 0.30 13.56
C LYS A 179 4.18 -0.93 14.30
N ARG A 180 3.95 -0.99 15.63
CA ARG A 180 4.32 -2.15 16.45
C ARG A 180 3.59 -3.40 15.98
N GLN A 181 2.27 -3.33 15.81
CA GLN A 181 1.47 -4.47 15.37
C GLN A 181 1.86 -4.94 13.96
N MET A 182 2.23 -4.02 13.08
CA MET A 182 2.78 -4.37 11.76
C MET A 182 4.10 -5.13 11.89
N ARG A 183 5.03 -4.67 12.75
CA ARG A 183 6.31 -5.36 13.00
C ARG A 183 6.12 -6.72 13.66
N ASP A 184 5.20 -6.81 14.64
CA ASP A 184 4.84 -8.09 15.28
C ASP A 184 4.28 -9.08 14.22
N ALA A 185 3.44 -8.61 13.29
CA ALA A 185 2.92 -9.46 12.22
C ALA A 185 4.02 -9.99 11.30
N LEU A 186 5.04 -9.18 10.98
CA LEU A 186 6.20 -9.63 10.21
C LEU A 186 6.98 -10.71 10.99
N ASP A 187 7.25 -10.50 12.28
CA ASP A 187 7.96 -11.46 13.12
C ASP A 187 7.24 -12.82 13.21
N TRP A 188 5.90 -12.82 13.17
CA TRP A 188 5.11 -14.06 13.20
C TRP A 188 5.08 -14.82 11.88
N VAL A 189 5.16 -14.13 10.73
CA VAL A 189 5.03 -14.80 9.43
C VAL A 189 6.38 -15.19 8.83
N MET A 190 7.42 -14.38 9.02
CA MET A 190 8.73 -14.58 8.37
C MET A 190 9.34 -15.97 8.57
N PRO A 191 9.26 -16.61 9.76
CA PRO A 191 9.82 -17.95 9.96
C PRO A 191 9.19 -19.05 9.09
N PHE A 192 8.04 -18.81 8.49
CA PHE A 192 7.32 -19.76 7.65
C PHE A 192 7.45 -19.48 6.15
N LEU A 193 8.13 -18.39 5.78
CA LEU A 193 8.27 -18.00 4.37
C LEU A 193 9.54 -18.60 3.76
N PRO A 194 9.45 -19.20 2.56
CA PRO A 194 10.61 -19.70 1.83
C PRO A 194 11.61 -18.58 1.52
N GLU A 195 12.90 -18.83 1.75
CA GLU A 195 13.94 -17.83 1.49
C GLU A 195 14.16 -17.56 0.00
N GLU A 196 13.92 -18.58 -0.83
CA GLU A 196 14.09 -18.50 -2.28
C GLU A 196 12.98 -17.77 -3.02
N LYS A 197 11.85 -17.43 -2.34
CA LYS A 197 10.73 -16.73 -2.94
C LYS A 197 10.72 -15.27 -2.53
N PRO A 198 10.46 -14.34 -3.48
CA PRO A 198 10.28 -12.93 -3.16
C PRO A 198 9.17 -12.70 -2.13
N ARG A 199 9.44 -11.83 -1.15
CA ARG A 199 8.54 -11.44 -0.07
C ARG A 199 8.12 -9.98 -0.29
N HIS A 200 6.84 -9.75 -0.48
CA HIS A 200 6.27 -8.44 -0.80
C HIS A 200 5.42 -7.91 0.35
N LEU A 201 5.68 -6.70 0.81
CA LEU A 201 4.89 -6.07 1.87
C LEU A 201 3.95 -5.03 1.28
N LEU A 202 2.64 -5.26 1.43
CA LEU A 202 1.60 -4.43 0.83
C LEU A 202 1.35 -3.13 1.62
N GLY A 203 1.34 -2.01 0.90
CA GLY A 203 0.87 -0.71 1.39
C GLY A 203 1.82 0.05 2.31
N ILE A 204 3.03 -0.41 2.56
CA ILE A 204 4.02 0.21 3.44
C ILE A 204 5.03 1.05 2.64
N GLY A 205 5.31 2.29 3.11
CA GLY A 205 6.21 3.20 2.39
C GLY A 205 6.72 4.38 3.20
N GLU A 206 6.58 4.38 4.54
CA GLU A 206 7.36 5.28 5.41
C GLU A 206 8.79 4.76 5.51
N ILE A 207 9.78 5.63 5.44
CA ILE A 207 11.20 5.24 5.29
C ILE A 207 11.70 4.41 6.46
N ASP A 208 11.32 4.74 7.68
CA ASP A 208 11.67 3.97 8.87
C ASP A 208 11.06 2.56 8.84
N ASP A 209 9.81 2.42 8.39
CA ASP A 209 9.16 1.11 8.25
C ASP A 209 9.78 0.27 7.12
N ILE A 210 10.29 0.92 6.07
CA ILE A 210 11.03 0.24 4.99
C ILE A 210 12.30 -0.41 5.53
N PHE A 211 13.14 0.34 6.28
CA PHE A 211 14.36 -0.22 6.88
C PHE A 211 14.06 -1.37 7.82
N ASP A 212 13.15 -1.15 8.80
CA ASP A 212 12.74 -2.18 9.74
C ASP A 212 12.19 -3.45 9.06
N SER A 213 11.46 -3.30 7.94
CA SER A 213 10.89 -4.43 7.22
C SER A 213 11.92 -5.18 6.38
N ILE A 214 12.89 -4.48 5.80
CA ILE A 214 14.00 -5.10 5.05
C ILE A 214 14.90 -5.89 6.00
N GLU A 215 15.20 -5.35 7.19
CA GLU A 215 15.93 -6.09 8.23
C GLU A 215 15.26 -7.43 8.56
N LYS A 216 13.92 -7.47 8.55
CA LYS A 216 13.12 -8.69 8.77
C LYS A 216 13.03 -9.60 7.54
N GLY A 217 13.56 -9.21 6.38
CA GLY A 217 13.63 -10.05 5.17
C GLY A 217 12.53 -9.76 4.14
N VAL A 218 11.95 -8.57 4.12
CA VAL A 218 11.05 -8.12 3.04
C VAL A 218 11.89 -7.63 1.84
N ASP A 219 11.52 -8.05 0.62
CA ASP A 219 12.26 -7.75 -0.61
C ASP A 219 11.66 -6.60 -1.40
N THR A 220 10.33 -6.48 -1.45
CA THR A 220 9.62 -5.53 -2.31
C THR A 220 8.42 -4.91 -1.61
N PHE A 221 8.06 -3.70 -2.05
CA PHE A 221 7.01 -2.89 -1.46
C PHE A 221 6.16 -2.23 -2.55
N ASP A 222 4.91 -1.90 -2.20
CA ASP A 222 4.10 -0.93 -2.90
C ASP A 222 3.56 0.12 -1.94
N CYS A 223 3.47 1.36 -2.39
CA CYS A 223 2.87 2.41 -1.58
C CYS A 223 2.44 3.62 -2.40
N VAL A 224 1.35 4.24 -2.00
CA VAL A 224 0.87 5.50 -2.60
C VAL A 224 1.52 6.75 -2.01
N ILE A 225 2.26 6.64 -0.89
CA ILE A 225 2.85 7.78 -0.16
C ILE A 225 3.65 8.69 -1.10
N PRO A 226 4.59 8.23 -1.94
CA PRO A 226 5.40 9.12 -2.74
C PRO A 226 4.57 10.06 -3.63
N THR A 227 3.60 9.51 -4.34
CA THR A 227 2.76 10.30 -5.26
C THR A 227 1.68 11.08 -4.53
N ARG A 228 1.05 10.51 -3.50
CA ARG A 228 0.03 11.18 -2.69
C ARG A 228 0.64 12.40 -1.98
N MET A 229 1.75 12.22 -1.28
CA MET A 229 2.42 13.32 -0.57
C MET A 229 2.95 14.38 -1.55
N GLY A 230 3.47 13.97 -2.70
CA GLY A 230 3.86 14.90 -3.78
C GLY A 230 2.71 15.82 -4.21
N ARG A 231 1.49 15.28 -4.37
CA ARG A 231 0.30 16.11 -4.69
C ARG A 231 -0.13 17.03 -3.55
N TYR A 232 0.21 16.71 -2.31
CA TYR A 232 -0.03 17.60 -1.16
C TYR A 232 1.10 18.62 -0.93
N GLY A 233 2.15 18.61 -1.74
CA GLY A 233 3.28 19.53 -1.63
C GLY A 233 4.34 19.10 -0.63
N PHE A 234 4.33 17.81 -0.22
CA PHE A 234 5.41 17.23 0.59
C PHE A 234 6.39 16.51 -0.32
N VAL A 235 7.66 16.82 -0.16
CA VAL A 235 8.76 16.24 -0.93
C VAL A 235 9.75 15.55 0.00
N PHE A 236 10.27 14.38 -0.42
CA PHE A 236 11.30 13.69 0.33
C PHE A 236 12.61 14.47 0.32
N VAL A 237 13.34 14.41 1.43
CA VAL A 237 14.64 15.05 1.61
C VAL A 237 15.59 14.11 2.33
N ASP A 238 16.89 14.16 1.93
CA ASP A 238 17.94 13.33 2.52
C ASP A 238 18.27 13.78 3.95
N PRO A 239 18.83 12.89 4.80
CA PRO A 239 19.43 13.29 6.09
C PRO A 239 20.55 14.33 5.90
N PRO A 240 20.76 15.23 6.86
CA PRO A 240 20.06 15.38 8.14
C PRO A 240 18.76 16.21 8.05
N GLU A 241 18.43 16.80 6.89
CA GLU A 241 17.18 17.56 6.72
C GLU A 241 15.96 16.64 6.88
N GLY A 242 16.00 15.45 6.24
CA GLY A 242 15.08 14.36 6.47
C GLY A 242 15.42 13.58 7.73
N ASN A 243 14.43 13.28 8.56
CA ASN A 243 14.58 12.47 9.77
C ASN A 243 13.23 11.87 10.20
N ARG A 244 13.23 11.00 11.22
CA ARG A 244 11.99 10.38 11.73
C ARG A 244 10.91 11.38 12.16
N LYS A 245 11.26 12.56 12.69
CA LYS A 245 10.29 13.55 13.19
C LYS A 245 9.48 14.17 12.06
N ASN A 246 10.12 14.41 10.91
CA ASN A 246 9.44 14.96 9.72
C ASN A 246 9.14 13.89 8.66
N LYS A 247 9.29 12.59 9.01
CA LYS A 247 9.07 11.45 8.10
C LYS A 247 9.88 11.56 6.81
N PHE A 248 11.06 12.14 6.89
CA PHE A 248 11.96 12.40 5.76
C PHE A 248 11.33 13.28 4.66
N MET A 249 10.39 14.14 5.03
CA MET A 249 9.69 15.03 4.09
C MET A 249 9.73 16.49 4.57
N THR A 250 9.66 17.40 3.61
CA THR A 250 9.41 18.82 3.87
C THR A 250 8.19 19.32 3.12
N ASP A 251 7.43 20.25 3.71
CA ASP A 251 6.29 20.90 3.04
C ASP A 251 6.80 22.10 2.22
N ILE A 252 6.90 21.91 0.89
CA ILE A 252 7.42 22.91 -0.04
C ILE A 252 6.53 24.16 -0.14
N LYS A 253 5.30 24.13 0.38
CA LYS A 253 4.37 25.28 0.40
C LYS A 253 4.71 26.30 1.48
N LYS A 254 5.62 26.01 2.40
CA LYS A 254 6.04 26.95 3.44
C LYS A 254 6.73 28.17 2.85
N THR A 255 6.41 29.35 3.34
CA THR A 255 6.94 30.65 2.83
C THR A 255 8.46 30.74 2.87
N VAL A 256 9.13 30.03 3.78
CA VAL A 256 10.60 29.97 3.87
C VAL A 256 11.26 29.51 2.57
N TYR A 257 10.54 28.83 1.69
CA TYR A 257 11.04 28.34 0.40
C TYR A 257 10.78 29.29 -0.76
N SER A 258 10.10 30.44 -0.56
CA SER A 258 9.69 31.36 -1.64
C SER A 258 10.86 31.82 -2.53
N GLU A 259 12.03 32.03 -1.95
CA GLU A 259 13.24 32.49 -2.65
C GLU A 259 14.40 31.46 -2.59
N ASP A 260 14.12 30.23 -2.13
CA ASP A 260 15.14 29.19 -1.96
C ASP A 260 15.60 28.68 -3.34
N LYS A 261 16.87 28.94 -3.65
CA LYS A 261 17.51 28.53 -4.91
C LYS A 261 18.06 27.09 -4.89
N LYS A 262 17.92 26.39 -3.74
CA LYS A 262 18.40 25.00 -3.62
C LYS A 262 17.48 24.02 -4.37
N PRO A 263 17.99 22.81 -4.73
CA PRO A 263 17.14 21.73 -5.23
C PRO A 263 16.18 21.23 -4.14
N LEU A 264 15.19 20.42 -4.50
CA LEU A 264 14.23 19.83 -3.53
C LEU A 264 14.95 19.00 -2.46
N SER A 265 15.92 18.18 -2.84
CA SER A 265 16.83 17.48 -1.94
C SER A 265 18.27 17.62 -2.46
N LYS A 266 19.21 17.84 -1.57
CA LYS A 266 20.59 18.22 -1.91
C LYS A 266 21.32 17.13 -2.69
N GLU A 267 21.22 15.90 -2.25
CA GLU A 267 21.93 14.76 -2.83
C GLU A 267 21.15 14.09 -3.97
N CYS A 268 19.90 14.50 -4.20
CA CYS A 268 19.04 13.92 -5.22
C CYS A 268 19.41 14.33 -6.64
N LYS A 269 19.67 13.35 -7.49
CA LYS A 269 20.06 13.54 -8.91
C LYS A 269 18.88 13.43 -9.89
N CYS A 270 17.64 13.55 -9.41
CA CYS A 270 16.47 13.49 -10.30
C CYS A 270 16.41 14.71 -11.23
N TYR A 271 15.70 14.57 -12.34
CA TYR A 271 15.47 15.66 -13.29
C TYR A 271 14.97 16.95 -12.60
N VAL A 272 14.10 16.83 -11.60
CA VAL A 272 13.54 18.01 -10.90
C VAL A 272 14.64 18.74 -10.12
N CYS A 273 15.42 18.01 -9.32
CA CYS A 273 16.50 18.61 -8.52
C CYS A 273 17.63 19.23 -9.37
N GLN A 274 17.85 18.73 -10.60
CA GLN A 274 18.86 19.26 -11.50
C GLN A 274 18.39 20.51 -12.27
N ASN A 275 17.08 20.72 -12.45
CA ASN A 275 16.56 21.76 -13.33
C ASN A 275 15.68 22.80 -12.64
N PHE A 276 15.21 22.54 -11.41
CA PHE A 276 14.27 23.42 -10.71
C PHE A 276 14.70 23.67 -9.27
N THR A 277 14.38 24.85 -8.77
CA THR A 277 14.64 25.25 -7.38
C THR A 277 13.42 25.02 -6.49
N ARG A 278 13.64 24.97 -5.15
CA ARG A 278 12.55 24.96 -4.16
C ARG A 278 11.62 26.15 -4.36
N GLY A 279 12.18 27.34 -4.59
CA GLY A 279 11.39 28.56 -4.81
C GLY A 279 10.47 28.46 -6.02
N TYR A 280 10.95 27.87 -7.12
CA TYR A 280 10.12 27.66 -8.30
C TYR A 280 8.97 26.68 -8.03
N VAL A 281 9.28 25.53 -7.42
CA VAL A 281 8.24 24.53 -7.09
C VAL A 281 7.27 25.06 -6.04
N HIS A 282 7.74 25.81 -5.04
CA HIS A 282 6.91 26.55 -4.10
C HIS A 282 5.94 27.49 -4.82
N HIS A 283 6.45 28.31 -5.75
CA HIS A 283 5.62 29.23 -6.55
C HIS A 283 4.49 28.48 -7.27
N LEU A 284 4.82 27.38 -7.97
CA LEU A 284 3.83 26.56 -8.67
C LEU A 284 2.70 26.05 -7.76
N PHE A 285 3.04 25.61 -6.54
CA PHE A 285 2.02 25.22 -5.56
C PHE A 285 1.17 26.41 -5.09
N ARG A 286 1.76 27.59 -4.93
CA ARG A 286 1.05 28.79 -4.51
C ARG A 286 0.02 29.26 -5.53
N VAL A 287 0.34 29.13 -6.81
CA VAL A 287 -0.57 29.50 -7.92
C VAL A 287 -1.38 28.32 -8.44
N GLN A 288 -1.31 27.17 -7.77
CA GLN A 288 -2.06 25.94 -8.07
C GLN A 288 -1.85 25.39 -9.49
N GLU A 289 -0.63 25.53 -10.03
CA GLU A 289 -0.29 24.97 -11.33
C GLU A 289 -0.16 23.44 -11.27
N LEU A 290 -0.74 22.74 -12.25
CA LEU A 290 -0.71 21.29 -12.32
C LEU A 290 0.73 20.72 -12.41
N LEU A 291 1.65 21.50 -12.96
CA LEU A 291 3.07 21.14 -13.04
C LEU A 291 3.67 20.91 -11.65
N ALA A 292 3.22 21.62 -10.61
CA ALA A 292 3.67 21.40 -9.23
C ALA A 292 3.50 19.94 -8.79
N TYR A 293 2.34 19.35 -9.03
CA TYR A 293 2.01 17.98 -8.65
C TYR A 293 2.86 16.97 -9.42
N ARG A 294 3.09 17.22 -10.71
CA ARG A 294 3.95 16.37 -11.55
C ARG A 294 5.40 16.38 -11.06
N LEU A 295 5.97 17.57 -10.83
CA LEU A 295 7.37 17.70 -10.39
C LEU A 295 7.59 17.07 -9.02
N ALA A 296 6.73 17.37 -8.04
CA ALA A 296 6.83 16.79 -6.70
C ALA A 296 6.65 15.27 -6.71
N SER A 297 5.66 14.74 -7.44
CA SER A 297 5.46 13.28 -7.55
C SER A 297 6.62 12.59 -8.25
N TYR A 298 7.17 13.18 -9.33
CA TYR A 298 8.33 12.65 -10.02
C TYR A 298 9.55 12.59 -9.11
N HIS A 299 9.83 13.69 -8.39
CA HIS A 299 10.92 13.73 -7.43
C HIS A 299 10.77 12.63 -6.37
N ASN A 300 9.59 12.52 -5.76
CA ASN A 300 9.34 11.54 -4.71
C ASN A 300 9.49 10.09 -5.21
N LEU A 301 9.00 9.78 -6.41
CA LEU A 301 9.18 8.46 -7.02
C LEU A 301 10.66 8.15 -7.31
N TYR A 302 11.39 9.13 -7.84
CA TYR A 302 12.82 8.95 -8.06
C TYR A 302 13.56 8.73 -6.75
N PHE A 303 13.26 9.57 -5.74
CA PHE A 303 13.90 9.52 -4.42
C PHE A 303 13.74 8.13 -3.79
N ILE A 304 12.51 7.63 -3.68
CA ILE A 304 12.24 6.35 -3.04
C ILE A 304 12.85 5.17 -3.82
N ASN A 305 12.75 5.19 -5.16
CA ASN A 305 13.39 4.14 -5.97
C ASN A 305 14.93 4.19 -5.88
N ASN A 306 15.52 5.38 -5.75
CA ASN A 306 16.96 5.52 -5.53
C ASN A 306 17.37 5.03 -4.14
N LEU A 307 16.56 5.31 -3.12
CA LEU A 307 16.77 4.78 -1.77
C LEU A 307 16.80 3.25 -1.77
N PHE A 308 15.85 2.59 -2.43
CA PHE A 308 15.85 1.12 -2.56
C PHE A 308 17.08 0.59 -3.27
N ARG A 309 17.58 1.28 -4.31
CA ARG A 309 18.87 0.90 -4.95
C ARG A 309 20.03 1.00 -3.97
N GLN A 310 20.14 2.10 -3.23
CA GLN A 310 21.19 2.29 -2.23
C GLN A 310 21.11 1.24 -1.11
N ILE A 311 19.90 0.91 -0.63
CA ILE A 311 19.70 -0.17 0.35
C ILE A 311 20.16 -1.51 -0.22
N ARG A 312 19.76 -1.85 -1.46
CA ARG A 312 20.19 -3.07 -2.12
C ARG A 312 21.71 -3.14 -2.25
N ASP A 313 22.36 -2.06 -2.69
CA ASP A 313 23.82 -1.99 -2.79
C ASP A 313 24.47 -2.15 -1.41
N ALA A 314 23.91 -1.51 -0.39
CA ALA A 314 24.37 -1.63 1.00
C ALA A 314 24.27 -3.08 1.53
N ILE A 315 23.21 -3.81 1.20
CA ILE A 315 23.06 -5.24 1.56
C ILE A 315 24.14 -6.07 0.86
N LEU A 316 24.33 -5.89 -0.45
CA LEU A 316 25.32 -6.64 -1.23
C LEU A 316 26.77 -6.39 -0.77
N GLU A 317 27.04 -5.20 -0.26
CA GLU A 317 28.35 -4.79 0.28
C GLU A 317 28.52 -5.05 1.78
N GLY A 318 27.52 -5.63 2.47
CA GLY A 318 27.58 -5.95 3.90
C GLY A 318 27.58 -4.71 4.82
N ARG A 319 27.03 -3.56 4.36
CA ARG A 319 27.01 -2.29 5.10
C ARG A 319 25.59 -1.76 5.39
N PHE A 320 24.58 -2.64 5.34
CA PHE A 320 23.18 -2.27 5.57
C PHE A 320 22.97 -1.61 6.94
N GLU A 321 23.46 -2.22 8.03
CA GLU A 321 23.33 -1.67 9.39
C GLU A 321 23.96 -0.27 9.55
N LYS A 322 25.06 -0.01 8.82
CA LYS A 322 25.69 1.33 8.84
C LYS A 322 24.78 2.34 8.17
N MET A 323 24.24 2.00 6.99
CA MET A 323 23.32 2.86 6.26
C MET A 323 22.06 3.14 7.07
N GLU A 324 21.48 2.11 7.70
CA GLU A 324 20.33 2.27 8.57
C GLU A 324 20.57 3.30 9.68
N LYS A 325 21.70 3.19 10.42
CA LYS A 325 22.08 4.15 11.47
C LYS A 325 22.29 5.58 10.98
N GLU A 326 22.65 5.75 9.69
CA GLU A 326 22.78 7.09 9.07
C GLU A 326 21.40 7.70 8.75
N TRP A 327 20.41 6.85 8.52
CA TRP A 327 19.05 7.29 8.19
C TRP A 327 18.12 7.37 9.39
N ILE A 328 18.23 6.41 10.31
CA ILE A 328 17.28 6.17 11.39
C ILE A 328 17.93 6.35 12.76
#